data_f267b563e08bce007e7e185752a92021
#
_entry.id   f267b563e08bce007e7e185752a92021
#
_cell.length_a   1.000
_cell.length_b   1.000
_cell.length_c   1.000
_cell.angle_alpha   90.00
_cell.angle_beta   90.00
_cell.angle_gamma   90.00
#
_symmetry.space_group_name_H-M   'P 1'
#
loop_
_entity.id
_entity.type
_entity.pdbx_description
1 polymer ?
#
loop_
_entity_poly.entity_id
_entity_poly.type
_entity_poly.pdbx_seq_one_letter_code
_entity_poly.pdbx_strand_id
1 'polypeptide(L)'
;MQLEMNDYTRKHGISFISTSTHGLFGSLFCDFGPSFIVVDQNGENPISGLVSSITPDGLVTMMEEGRHGLEDGDIVSFEEVAGLDVNNREFKVEIKSADTFSIGRVDHLGTYKQGGIFTQVKIPKEYKFVRPLVIKVGR
;
A
#
# COMPACT_ATOMS: atom_id res chain seq x y z
N MET A 1 -1.64 -36.18 2.59
CA MET A 1 -0.59 -35.65 3.47
C MET A 1 -0.57 -34.13 3.51
N GLN A 2 -0.45 -33.44 2.39
CA GLN A 2 -0.40 -31.96 2.32
C GLN A 2 -1.63 -31.28 2.95
N LEU A 3 -2.84 -31.77 2.71
CA LEU A 3 -4.08 -31.25 3.29
C LEU A 3 -4.15 -31.45 4.80
N GLU A 4 -3.72 -32.61 5.29
CA GLU A 4 -3.70 -32.90 6.73
C GLU A 4 -2.70 -32.00 7.47
N MET A 5 -1.53 -31.78 6.89
CA MET A 5 -0.53 -30.85 7.44
C MET A 5 -1.04 -29.42 7.43
N ASN A 6 -1.68 -29.00 6.35
CA ASN A 6 -2.27 -27.66 6.26
C ASN A 6 -3.42 -27.47 7.27
N ASP A 7 -4.26 -28.48 7.48
CA ASP A 7 -5.31 -28.43 8.50
C ASP A 7 -4.74 -28.31 9.92
N TYR A 8 -3.70 -29.05 10.21
CA TYR A 8 -3.01 -28.97 11.50
C TYR A 8 -2.40 -27.58 11.73
N THR A 9 -1.64 -27.07 10.75
CA THR A 9 -0.96 -25.78 10.87
C THR A 9 -1.95 -24.63 11.00
N ARG A 10 -3.03 -24.66 10.23
CA ARG A 10 -4.08 -23.65 10.28
C ARG A 10 -4.82 -23.63 11.63
N LYS A 11 -5.11 -24.81 12.18
CA LYS A 11 -5.74 -24.95 13.50
C LYS A 11 -4.86 -24.40 14.63
N HIS A 12 -3.54 -24.46 14.48
CA HIS A 12 -2.59 -24.01 15.49
C HIS A 12 -1.99 -22.61 15.19
N GLY A 13 -2.49 -21.91 14.19
CA GLY A 13 -1.99 -20.57 13.81
C GLY A 13 -0.57 -20.56 13.25
N ILE A 14 -0.14 -21.66 12.64
CA ILE A 14 1.19 -21.84 12.07
C ILE A 14 1.12 -21.59 10.57
N SER A 15 2.00 -20.75 10.04
CA SER A 15 2.14 -20.52 8.60
C SER A 15 2.62 -21.79 7.88
N PHE A 16 2.01 -22.08 6.74
CA PHE A 16 2.31 -23.26 5.95
C PHE A 16 2.75 -22.90 4.54
N ILE A 17 3.88 -23.45 4.12
CA ILE A 17 4.38 -23.31 2.75
C ILE A 17 4.70 -24.71 2.21
N SER A 18 4.14 -25.06 1.09
CA SER A 18 4.42 -26.30 0.37
C SER A 18 5.00 -26.00 -1.01
N THR A 19 6.12 -26.65 -1.31
CA THR A 19 6.77 -26.54 -2.61
C THR A 19 6.97 -27.93 -3.20
N SER A 20 6.84 -28.07 -4.51
CA SER A 20 7.18 -29.28 -5.23
C SER A 20 7.85 -28.95 -6.55
N THR A 21 8.77 -29.82 -6.96
CA THR A 21 9.45 -29.72 -8.25
C THR A 21 9.23 -31.00 -9.05
N HIS A 22 8.90 -30.85 -10.34
CA HIS A 22 8.65 -31.95 -11.26
C HIS A 22 9.43 -31.71 -12.55
N GLY A 23 10.71 -32.08 -12.57
CA GLY A 23 11.60 -31.82 -13.69
C GLY A 23 11.75 -30.30 -13.96
N LEU A 24 11.21 -29.83 -15.10
CA LEU A 24 11.22 -28.40 -15.45
C LEU A 24 10.11 -27.59 -14.80
N PHE A 25 9.17 -28.23 -14.10
CA PHE A 25 8.02 -27.57 -13.47
C PHE A 25 8.11 -27.60 -11.95
N GLY A 26 7.59 -26.59 -11.33
CA GLY A 26 7.48 -26.49 -9.89
C GLY A 26 6.13 -25.94 -9.48
N SER A 27 5.72 -26.22 -8.25
CA SER A 27 4.53 -25.63 -7.63
C SER A 27 4.85 -25.09 -6.26
N LEU A 28 4.18 -23.99 -5.90
CA LEU A 28 4.28 -23.33 -4.60
C LEU A 28 2.88 -23.07 -4.08
N PHE A 29 2.62 -23.50 -2.85
CA PHE A 29 1.40 -23.21 -2.15
C PHE A 29 1.72 -22.60 -0.77
N CYS A 30 1.05 -21.51 -0.45
CA CYS A 30 1.20 -20.81 0.82
C CYS A 30 -0.15 -20.69 1.53
N ASP A 31 -0.18 -20.95 2.82
CA ASP A 31 -1.32 -20.68 3.70
C ASP A 31 -0.83 -20.07 5.01
N PHE A 32 -1.03 -18.76 5.14
CA PHE A 32 -0.70 -18.01 6.36
C PHE A 32 -1.93 -17.74 7.23
N GLY A 33 -3.00 -18.48 6.99
CA GLY A 33 -4.22 -18.44 7.79
C GLY A 33 -5.31 -17.51 7.23
N PRO A 34 -6.42 -17.38 7.97
CA PRO A 34 -7.58 -16.60 7.53
C PRO A 34 -7.34 -15.08 7.55
N SER A 35 -6.31 -14.64 8.28
CA SER A 35 -5.93 -13.23 8.37
C SER A 35 -4.42 -13.13 8.54
N PHE A 36 -3.76 -12.54 7.57
CA PHE A 36 -2.32 -12.28 7.59
C PHE A 36 -2.07 -10.82 7.23
N ILE A 37 -1.45 -10.08 8.13
CA ILE A 37 -1.18 -8.65 7.97
C ILE A 37 0.23 -8.46 7.44
N VAL A 38 0.33 -7.86 6.25
CA VAL A 38 1.59 -7.44 5.65
C VAL A 38 1.78 -5.96 5.92
N VAL A 39 2.75 -5.62 6.73
CA VAL A 39 3.05 -4.23 7.13
C VAL A 39 3.71 -3.47 5.98
N ASP A 40 4.57 -4.14 5.25
CA ASP A 40 5.26 -3.58 4.09
C ASP A 40 5.25 -4.59 2.94
N GLN A 41 4.60 -4.22 1.83
CA GLN A 41 4.36 -5.15 0.72
C GLN A 41 5.55 -5.32 -0.21
N ASN A 42 6.38 -4.31 -0.36
CA ASN A 42 7.46 -4.26 -1.36
C ASN A 42 8.87 -4.07 -0.76
N GLY A 43 8.98 -3.72 0.52
CA GLY A 43 10.27 -3.45 1.17
C GLY A 43 10.98 -2.18 0.68
N GLU A 44 10.33 -1.37 -0.14
CA GLU A 44 10.89 -0.12 -0.63
C GLU A 44 10.74 1.01 0.38
N ASN A 45 11.61 2.00 0.32
CA ASN A 45 11.45 3.19 1.15
C ASN A 45 10.16 3.95 0.76
N PRO A 46 9.48 4.59 1.72
CA PRO A 46 8.37 5.49 1.42
C PRO A 46 8.77 6.56 0.42
N ILE A 47 7.90 6.83 -0.54
CA ILE A 47 8.09 7.90 -1.50
C ILE A 47 7.95 9.24 -0.79
N SER A 48 8.88 10.16 -1.02
CA SER A 48 8.83 11.52 -0.49
C SER A 48 9.26 12.53 -1.56
N GLY A 49 8.80 13.75 -1.42
CA GLY A 49 9.16 14.81 -2.34
C GLY A 49 8.83 16.20 -1.81
N LEU A 50 9.42 17.20 -2.43
CA LEU A 50 9.18 18.60 -2.10
C LEU A 50 7.94 19.13 -2.83
N VAL A 51 7.14 19.91 -2.11
CA VAL A 51 5.91 20.52 -2.61
C VAL A 51 6.22 21.92 -3.15
N SER A 52 5.78 22.19 -4.37
CA SER A 52 5.83 23.52 -4.99
C SER A 52 4.60 24.36 -4.65
N SER A 53 3.43 23.76 -4.69
CA SER A 53 2.17 24.42 -4.39
C SER A 53 1.06 23.45 -3.98
N ILE A 54 0.13 23.97 -3.17
CA ILE A 54 -1.12 23.27 -2.84
C ILE A 54 -2.26 24.25 -3.07
N THR A 55 -3.18 23.91 -3.98
CA THR A 55 -4.36 24.73 -4.23
C THR A 55 -5.45 24.49 -3.17
N PRO A 56 -6.43 25.42 -3.01
CA PRO A 56 -7.57 25.21 -2.12
C PRO A 56 -8.39 23.97 -2.45
N ASP A 57 -8.41 23.56 -3.69
CA ASP A 57 -9.07 22.32 -4.15
C ASP A 57 -8.29 21.04 -3.76
N GLY A 58 -7.08 21.22 -3.19
CA GLY A 58 -6.22 20.12 -2.75
C GLY A 58 -5.33 19.54 -3.84
N LEU A 59 -5.06 20.29 -4.90
CA LEU A 59 -4.12 19.89 -5.93
C LEU A 59 -2.69 20.21 -5.48
N VAL A 60 -1.89 19.19 -5.31
CA VAL A 60 -0.49 19.28 -4.89
C VAL A 60 0.41 19.14 -6.11
N THR A 61 1.29 20.11 -6.32
CA THR A 61 2.29 20.10 -7.39
C THR A 61 3.67 19.95 -6.79
N MET A 62 4.50 19.08 -7.36
CA MET A 62 5.88 18.89 -6.93
C MET A 62 6.79 20.02 -7.37
N MET A 63 7.86 20.23 -6.62
CA MET A 63 8.91 21.20 -6.97
C MET A 63 9.88 20.67 -8.02
N GLU A 64 10.13 19.38 -8.03
CA GLU A 64 11.05 18.72 -8.93
C GLU A 64 10.34 18.28 -10.22
N GLU A 65 11.00 18.46 -11.35
CA GLU A 65 10.57 17.89 -12.63
C GLU A 65 10.74 16.37 -12.58
N GLY A 66 9.64 15.65 -12.63
CA GLY A 66 9.68 14.19 -12.59
C GLY A 66 8.33 13.57 -12.23
N ARG A 67 8.38 12.30 -11.91
CA ARG A 67 7.20 11.57 -11.45
C ARG A 67 7.21 11.47 -9.93
N HIS A 68 6.08 11.75 -9.31
CA HIS A 68 5.92 11.55 -7.86
C HIS A 68 5.97 10.08 -7.44
N GLY A 69 5.72 9.14 -8.37
CA GLY A 69 5.78 7.71 -8.10
C GLY A 69 4.64 7.14 -7.24
N LEU A 70 3.69 7.98 -6.83
CA LEU A 70 2.51 7.57 -6.08
C LEU A 70 1.48 6.91 -6.99
N GLU A 71 0.61 6.08 -6.40
CA GLU A 71 -0.53 5.45 -7.06
C GLU A 71 -1.86 5.94 -6.47
N ASP A 72 -2.95 5.76 -7.22
CA ASP A 72 -4.29 6.09 -6.73
C ASP A 72 -4.63 5.27 -5.49
N GLY A 73 -5.01 5.98 -4.44
CA GLY A 73 -5.36 5.38 -3.15
C GLY A 73 -4.22 5.31 -2.15
N ASP A 74 -3.01 5.71 -2.54
CA ASP A 74 -1.92 5.88 -1.57
C ASP A 74 -2.29 6.92 -0.51
N ILE A 75 -1.66 6.81 0.65
CA ILE A 75 -1.78 7.80 1.71
C ILE A 75 -0.47 8.58 1.81
N VAL A 76 -0.58 9.89 1.95
CA VAL A 76 0.55 10.78 2.18
C VAL A 76 0.35 11.62 3.43
N SER A 77 1.43 11.91 4.11
CA SER A 77 1.49 12.92 5.18
C SER A 77 2.34 14.11 4.73
N PHE A 78 2.09 15.25 5.32
CA PHE A 78 2.83 16.48 5.02
C PHE A 78 3.58 16.97 6.25
N GLU A 79 4.72 17.57 6.01
CA GLU A 79 5.53 18.26 7.01
C GLU A 79 6.02 19.59 6.43
N GLU A 80 6.30 20.57 7.29
CA GLU A 80 6.88 21.86 6.92
C GLU A 80 6.07 22.70 5.92
N VAL A 81 4.77 22.48 5.82
CA VAL A 81 3.87 23.33 5.02
C VAL A 81 3.52 24.59 5.80
N ALA A 82 3.76 25.75 5.20
CA ALA A 82 3.41 27.04 5.80
C ALA A 82 2.04 27.54 5.29
N GLY A 83 1.22 28.03 6.20
CA GLY A 83 -0.07 28.67 5.92
C GLY A 83 -1.27 27.73 5.82
N LEU A 84 -1.05 26.46 5.54
CA LEU A 84 -2.08 25.44 5.42
C LEU A 84 -1.91 24.38 6.51
N ASP A 85 -2.97 24.08 7.27
CA ASP A 85 -2.93 23.13 8.39
C ASP A 85 -3.08 21.67 7.89
N VAL A 86 -2.10 21.21 7.15
CA VAL A 86 -2.03 19.83 6.65
C VAL A 86 -0.90 19.02 7.30
N ASN A 87 -0.04 19.67 8.08
CA ASN A 87 1.11 19.03 8.72
C ASN A 87 0.67 17.94 9.70
N ASN A 88 1.37 16.80 9.67
CA ASN A 88 1.09 15.63 10.49
C ASN A 88 -0.34 15.04 10.28
N ARG A 89 -0.96 15.31 9.16
CA ARG A 89 -2.24 14.73 8.77
C ARG A 89 -2.04 13.80 7.57
N GLU A 90 -2.86 12.78 7.49
CA GLU A 90 -2.86 11.79 6.42
C GLU A 90 -3.96 12.09 5.40
N PHE A 91 -3.61 12.03 4.13
CA PHE A 91 -4.52 12.29 3.02
C PHE A 91 -4.44 11.19 1.99
N LYS A 92 -5.60 10.80 1.48
CA LYS A 92 -5.68 9.85 0.37
C LYS A 92 -5.39 10.56 -0.95
N VAL A 93 -4.54 9.95 -1.75
CA VAL A 93 -4.07 10.50 -3.03
C VAL A 93 -4.95 10.04 -4.18
N GLU A 94 -5.24 10.98 -5.07
CA GLU A 94 -5.82 10.74 -6.39
C GLU A 94 -4.90 11.34 -7.45
N ILE A 95 -4.38 10.52 -8.36
CA ILE A 95 -3.42 10.96 -9.35
C ILE A 95 -4.08 11.81 -10.43
N LYS A 96 -3.49 12.97 -10.74
CA LYS A 96 -3.95 13.87 -11.80
C LYS A 96 -2.97 13.93 -12.98
N SER A 97 -1.68 13.99 -12.71
CA SER A 97 -0.61 13.94 -13.71
C SER A 97 0.65 13.29 -13.12
N ALA A 98 1.73 13.27 -13.89
CA ALA A 98 2.99 12.68 -13.42
C ALA A 98 3.62 13.45 -12.24
N ASP A 99 3.38 14.74 -12.16
CA ASP A 99 3.95 15.69 -11.18
C ASP A 99 2.91 16.26 -10.21
N THR A 100 1.64 15.88 -10.36
CA THR A 100 0.53 16.50 -9.63
C THR A 100 -0.47 15.45 -9.15
N PHE A 101 -0.89 15.55 -7.90
CA PHE A 101 -1.92 14.70 -7.31
C PHE A 101 -2.88 15.52 -6.44
N SER A 102 -4.07 14.99 -6.22
CA SER A 102 -5.09 15.60 -5.37
C SER A 102 -5.19 14.89 -4.03
N ILE A 103 -5.37 15.68 -2.98
CA ILE A 103 -5.61 15.19 -1.60
C ILE A 103 -7.02 15.52 -1.10
N GLY A 104 -7.88 15.98 -1.99
CA GLY A 104 -9.22 16.48 -1.65
C GLY A 104 -9.21 17.94 -1.18
N ARG A 105 -10.38 18.53 -1.03
CA ARG A 105 -10.51 19.94 -0.67
C ARG A 105 -9.88 20.26 0.68
N VAL A 106 -9.04 21.29 0.71
CA VAL A 106 -8.31 21.75 1.90
C VAL A 106 -8.54 23.26 2.18
N ASP A 107 -9.48 23.89 1.47
CA ASP A 107 -9.83 25.31 1.63
C ASP A 107 -10.19 25.70 3.07
N HIS A 108 -10.78 24.77 3.83
CA HIS A 108 -11.12 24.95 5.25
C HIS A 108 -9.91 24.88 6.20
N LEU A 109 -8.74 24.44 5.73
CA LEU A 109 -7.51 24.29 6.53
C LEU A 109 -6.57 25.51 6.46
N GLY A 110 -6.92 26.52 5.67
CA GLY A 110 -6.12 27.73 5.50
C GLY A 110 -5.68 27.95 4.06
N THR A 111 -4.65 28.77 3.89
CA THR A 111 -4.11 29.12 2.58
C THR A 111 -2.64 28.75 2.51
N TYR A 112 -2.27 27.95 1.50
CA TYR A 112 -0.87 27.59 1.25
C TYR A 112 -0.02 28.84 0.99
N LYS A 113 1.12 28.94 1.65
CA LYS A 113 2.09 30.02 1.45
C LYS A 113 3.36 29.51 0.77
N GLN A 114 4.02 28.55 1.40
CA GLN A 114 5.27 27.98 0.87
C GLN A 114 5.68 26.71 1.59
N GLY A 115 6.63 26.02 0.99
CA GLY A 115 7.31 24.86 1.58
C GLY A 115 6.46 23.59 1.57
N GLY A 116 6.94 22.60 2.22
CA GLY A 116 6.28 21.32 2.40
C GLY A 116 7.04 20.15 1.81
N ILE A 117 7.01 19.08 2.56
CA ILE A 117 7.49 17.77 2.17
C ILE A 117 6.30 16.82 2.31
N PHE A 118 6.00 16.06 1.27
CA PHE A 118 5.08 14.95 1.39
C PHE A 118 5.87 13.65 1.57
N THR A 119 5.32 12.73 2.34
CA THR A 119 5.88 11.39 2.54
C THR A 119 4.75 10.38 2.47
N GLN A 120 4.95 9.34 1.67
CA GLN A 120 4.01 8.22 1.57
C GLN A 120 3.92 7.47 2.90
N VAL A 121 2.72 7.23 3.36
CA VAL A 121 2.44 6.41 4.54
C VAL A 121 2.11 5.00 4.10
N LYS A 122 2.93 4.05 4.49
CA LYS A 122 2.67 2.64 4.18
C LYS A 122 1.57 2.10 5.06
N ILE A 123 0.53 1.53 4.45
CA ILE A 123 -0.63 0.97 5.14
C ILE A 123 -0.50 -0.55 5.17
N PRO A 124 -0.62 -1.16 6.37
CA PRO A 124 -0.71 -2.60 6.49
C PRO A 124 -1.90 -3.14 5.71
N LYS A 125 -1.69 -4.22 4.95
CA LYS A 125 -2.73 -4.88 4.16
C LYS A 125 -3.01 -6.27 4.69
N GLU A 126 -4.29 -6.56 4.89
CA GLU A 126 -4.75 -7.88 5.30
C GLU A 126 -4.94 -8.78 4.07
N TYR A 127 -4.31 -9.94 4.12
CA TYR A 127 -4.48 -11.00 3.14
C TYR A 127 -5.20 -12.20 3.77
N LYS A 128 -6.12 -12.78 3.02
CA LYS A 128 -6.87 -13.97 3.42
C LYS A 128 -6.44 -15.13 2.54
N PHE A 129 -5.87 -16.14 3.16
CA PHE A 129 -5.49 -17.36 2.47
C PHE A 129 -6.61 -18.36 2.51
N VAL A 130 -6.85 -19.02 1.38
CA VAL A 130 -7.85 -20.08 1.24
C VAL A 130 -7.16 -21.43 1.20
N ARG A 131 -7.88 -22.46 1.65
CA ARG A 131 -7.41 -23.84 1.57
C ARG A 131 -7.27 -24.30 0.13
N PRO A 132 -6.38 -25.25 -0.15
CA PRO A 132 -6.32 -25.88 -1.46
C PRO A 132 -7.67 -26.54 -1.79
N LEU A 133 -8.19 -26.24 -2.96
CA LEU A 133 -9.38 -26.92 -3.49
C LEU A 133 -9.03 -28.35 -3.91
N VAL A 134 -9.61 -29.32 -3.26
CA VAL A 134 -9.59 -30.69 -3.73
C VAL A 134 -10.72 -30.86 -4.73
N ILE A 135 -10.41 -30.84 -6.01
CA ILE A 135 -11.36 -31.22 -7.03
C ILE A 135 -11.43 -32.76 -7.03
N LYS A 136 -12.48 -33.31 -6.43
CA LYS A 136 -12.79 -34.72 -6.59
C LYS A 136 -13.31 -34.94 -8.00
N VAL A 137 -12.47 -35.51 -8.87
CA VAL A 137 -12.95 -36.01 -10.14
C VAL A 137 -13.68 -37.32 -9.83
N GLY A 138 -15.01 -37.27 -9.80
CA GLY A 138 -15.84 -38.45 -9.67
C GLY A 138 -15.69 -39.34 -10.91
N ARG A 139 -15.52 -40.63 -10.68
CA ARG A 139 -15.67 -41.65 -11.69
C ARG A 139 -16.97 -42.40 -11.46
#